data_c2d650d74140b2989b5fa174029ea6ca
#
_entry.id   c2d650d74140b2989b5fa174029ea6ca
#
_cell.length_a   1.000
_cell.length_b   1.000
_cell.length_c   1.000
_cell.angle_alpha   90.00
_cell.angle_beta   90.00
_cell.angle_gamma   90.00
#
_symmetry.space_group_name_H-M   'P 1'
#
loop_
_entity.id
_entity.type
_entity.pdbx_description
1 polymer ?
#
loop_
_entity_poly.entity_id
_entity_poly.type
_entity_poly.pdbx_seq_one_letter_code
_entity_poly.pdbx_strand_id
1 'polypeptide(L)'
;MPFIQADRDQTTLLGYSLSDLVEPDAKCRFALSLVQRLDLTALRDRYSNRGAEAFDPAMMLALWFYAYCEGITSTRKLEERCRRDTHFIYLSAQLRPDHTSFSRFRKNHLDLMGAYFVELVRMAVEEEVSDFALLAVDGTRIQAAASPKHIKDEDGLGRYLKAVRADLEAYMQECEQMEKLEGQQRSQAEVERSQADIGRARAEEARLLECQAELTARKAQMKAEHRSGHTINLSEPEACALDKVNGTSRLPAYNAQVVVDAKTHLIIACDAVQDRNDKRQFAAMHQRAEATLGIDPRRTFVADAGYHSLDQLAYIEREQVDAVLADPTPYQRSKRGDGHESSVATAGEGRFTRSDFTYDAETDHYRCPAGERLTYQHTRKRGARRQRVYGTSACRGCVLKARCQPKAHLLRRTCYGASSAMKRSIWPKRCTSASRAKRARFA
;
A
#
# COMPACT_ATOMS: atom_id res chain seq x y z
N MET A 1 -14.08 -32.57 19.97
CA MET A 1 -13.95 -31.11 20.13
C MET A 1 -15.30 -30.55 20.44
N PRO A 2 -15.47 -29.74 21.45
CA PRO A 2 -16.77 -29.17 21.79
C PRO A 2 -16.95 -27.88 20.98
N PHE A 3 -17.32 -28.00 19.71
CA PHE A 3 -17.87 -26.88 18.95
C PHE A 3 -19.40 -26.93 19.02
N ILE A 4 -20.02 -25.78 19.16
CA ILE A 4 -21.44 -25.60 18.98
C ILE A 4 -21.75 -25.89 17.52
N GLN A 5 -22.56 -26.91 17.26
CA GLN A 5 -22.88 -27.33 15.90
C GLN A 5 -23.78 -26.31 15.23
N ALA A 6 -23.42 -25.94 13.99
CA ALA A 6 -24.16 -25.02 13.15
C ALA A 6 -25.03 -25.82 12.19
N ASP A 7 -26.21 -26.24 12.63
CA ASP A 7 -27.19 -26.96 11.81
C ASP A 7 -28.13 -25.98 11.11
N ARG A 8 -28.03 -25.89 9.78
CA ARG A 8 -28.83 -24.99 8.92
C ARG A 8 -30.05 -25.67 8.35
N ASP A 9 -30.03 -26.99 8.34
CA ASP A 9 -31.06 -27.83 7.72
C ASP A 9 -32.05 -28.38 8.76
N GLN A 10 -31.86 -28.01 10.03
CA GLN A 10 -32.80 -28.35 11.08
C GLN A 10 -34.17 -27.76 10.77
N THR A 11 -35.14 -28.65 10.61
CA THR A 11 -36.52 -28.27 10.30
C THR A 11 -37.21 -27.69 11.54
N THR A 12 -37.86 -26.55 11.37
CA THR A 12 -38.68 -25.94 12.43
C THR A 12 -40.01 -26.70 12.60
N LEU A 13 -40.73 -26.42 13.70
CA LEU A 13 -42.10 -26.92 13.88
C LEU A 13 -43.09 -26.56 12.74
N LEU A 14 -42.79 -25.53 11.97
CA LEU A 14 -43.58 -25.07 10.81
C LEU A 14 -43.15 -25.76 9.51
N GLY A 15 -42.22 -26.72 9.53
CA GLY A 15 -41.84 -27.53 8.37
C GLY A 15 -40.88 -26.87 7.39
N TYR A 16 -40.22 -25.75 7.75
CA TYR A 16 -39.17 -25.14 6.94
C TYR A 16 -37.84 -25.07 7.69
N SER A 17 -36.75 -25.06 6.95
CA SER A 17 -35.38 -24.88 7.45
C SER A 17 -34.87 -23.46 7.16
N LEU A 18 -33.72 -23.08 7.73
CA LEU A 18 -33.06 -21.81 7.38
C LEU A 18 -32.62 -21.80 5.92
N SER A 19 -32.27 -22.95 5.37
CA SER A 19 -31.92 -23.09 3.97
C SER A 19 -33.06 -22.69 3.03
N ASP A 20 -34.31 -22.90 3.42
CA ASP A 20 -35.48 -22.54 2.60
C ASP A 20 -35.72 -21.00 2.55
N LEU A 21 -35.14 -20.25 3.49
CA LEU A 21 -35.30 -18.79 3.61
C LEU A 21 -34.26 -17.99 2.81
N VAL A 22 -33.31 -18.68 2.15
CA VAL A 22 -32.21 -18.03 1.44
C VAL A 22 -32.19 -18.54 -0.01
N GLU A 23 -32.09 -17.63 -0.97
CA GLU A 23 -32.06 -17.96 -2.38
C GLU A 23 -30.91 -18.90 -2.73
N PRO A 24 -31.07 -19.83 -3.69
CA PRO A 24 -30.03 -20.80 -4.06
C PRO A 24 -28.73 -20.17 -4.55
N ASP A 25 -28.82 -19.01 -5.21
CA ASP A 25 -27.69 -18.25 -5.78
C ASP A 25 -27.19 -17.11 -4.88
N ALA A 26 -27.66 -17.06 -3.63
CA ALA A 26 -27.25 -16.01 -2.69
C ALA A 26 -25.75 -16.05 -2.41
N LYS A 27 -25.12 -14.87 -2.38
CA LYS A 27 -23.67 -14.71 -2.07
C LYS A 27 -23.25 -15.37 -0.74
N CYS A 28 -24.13 -15.42 0.25
CA CYS A 28 -23.82 -16.08 1.52
C CYS A 28 -23.62 -17.58 1.37
N ARG A 29 -24.40 -18.25 0.48
CA ARG A 29 -24.19 -19.68 0.14
C ARG A 29 -22.86 -19.88 -0.55
N PHE A 30 -22.52 -18.99 -1.48
CA PHE A 30 -21.22 -19.04 -2.15
C PHE A 30 -20.07 -18.88 -1.14
N ALA A 31 -20.15 -17.90 -0.23
CA ALA A 31 -19.14 -17.73 0.82
C ALA A 31 -19.00 -18.99 1.71
N LEU A 32 -20.13 -19.63 2.06
CA LEU A 32 -20.14 -20.86 2.82
C LEU A 32 -19.50 -22.02 2.03
N SER A 33 -19.84 -22.18 0.76
CA SER A 33 -19.28 -23.25 -0.09
C SER A 33 -17.77 -23.11 -0.28
N LEU A 34 -17.25 -21.88 -0.40
CA LEU A 34 -15.81 -21.63 -0.45
C LEU A 34 -15.13 -22.09 0.84
N VAL A 35 -15.67 -21.71 2.00
CA VAL A 35 -15.10 -22.11 3.30
C VAL A 35 -15.14 -23.63 3.51
N GLN A 36 -16.15 -24.31 3.00
CA GLN A 36 -16.24 -25.77 3.06
C GLN A 36 -15.17 -26.48 2.23
N ARG A 37 -14.60 -25.82 1.21
CA ARG A 37 -13.53 -26.34 0.36
C ARG A 37 -12.12 -26.07 0.93
N LEU A 38 -11.98 -25.12 1.88
CA LEU A 38 -10.70 -24.80 2.50
C LEU A 38 -10.23 -25.88 3.48
N ASP A 39 -8.91 -26.11 3.53
CA ASP A 39 -8.31 -26.91 4.60
C ASP A 39 -8.27 -26.10 5.90
N LEU A 40 -9.18 -26.38 6.81
CA LEU A 40 -9.29 -25.71 8.11
C LEU A 40 -8.57 -26.44 9.26
N THR A 41 -7.73 -27.44 8.95
CA THR A 41 -7.02 -28.23 9.98
C THR A 41 -6.20 -27.32 10.89
N ALA A 42 -5.35 -26.46 10.33
CA ALA A 42 -4.52 -25.53 11.07
C ALA A 42 -5.34 -24.53 11.95
N LEU A 43 -6.54 -24.18 11.51
CA LEU A 43 -7.46 -23.32 12.26
C LEU A 43 -8.08 -24.08 13.44
N ARG A 44 -8.53 -25.31 13.20
CA ARG A 44 -9.16 -26.15 14.22
C ARG A 44 -8.17 -26.60 15.29
N ASP A 45 -6.92 -26.86 14.94
CA ASP A 45 -5.87 -27.28 15.87
C ASP A 45 -5.52 -26.22 16.93
N ARG A 46 -5.89 -24.97 16.69
CA ARG A 46 -5.72 -23.88 17.69
C ARG A 46 -6.73 -23.95 18.83
N TYR A 47 -7.76 -24.79 18.73
CA TYR A 47 -8.79 -24.92 19.75
C TYR A 47 -8.51 -26.09 20.69
N SER A 48 -8.50 -25.81 21.99
CA SER A 48 -8.31 -26.82 23.02
C SER A 48 -9.58 -27.66 23.25
N ASN A 49 -9.40 -28.91 23.59
CA ASN A 49 -10.52 -29.77 24.03
C ASN A 49 -11.00 -29.46 25.43
N ARG A 50 -10.42 -28.46 26.13
CA ARG A 50 -10.76 -28.04 27.47
C ARG A 50 -11.40 -26.65 27.45
N GLY A 51 -12.34 -26.41 28.36
CA GLY A 51 -13.01 -25.13 28.52
C GLY A 51 -14.44 -25.10 27.96
N ALA A 52 -15.02 -23.90 27.83
CA ALA A 52 -16.35 -23.71 27.28
C ALA A 52 -16.36 -24.02 25.76
N GLU A 53 -17.52 -24.42 25.26
CA GLU A 53 -17.73 -24.68 23.85
C GLU A 53 -17.47 -23.41 23.01
N ALA A 54 -16.72 -23.56 21.94
CA ALA A 54 -16.43 -22.50 20.99
C ALA A 54 -17.40 -22.54 19.80
N PHE A 55 -17.63 -21.40 19.16
CA PHE A 55 -18.29 -21.38 17.87
C PHE A 55 -17.43 -22.10 16.82
N ASP A 56 -18.08 -22.83 15.93
CA ASP A 56 -17.37 -23.52 14.83
C ASP A 56 -16.50 -22.52 14.05
N PRO A 57 -15.19 -22.76 13.94
CA PRO A 57 -14.29 -21.88 13.20
C PRO A 57 -14.65 -21.68 11.72
N ALA A 58 -15.22 -22.72 11.07
CA ALA A 58 -15.70 -22.63 9.70
C ALA A 58 -16.88 -21.65 9.59
N MET A 59 -17.81 -21.70 10.53
CA MET A 59 -18.92 -20.76 10.60
C MET A 59 -18.41 -19.32 10.81
N MET A 60 -17.49 -19.12 11.74
CA MET A 60 -16.91 -17.79 12.02
C MET A 60 -16.17 -17.23 10.80
N LEU A 61 -15.47 -18.06 10.06
CA LEU A 61 -14.77 -17.69 8.84
C LEU A 61 -15.76 -17.31 7.72
N ALA A 62 -16.81 -18.09 7.52
CA ALA A 62 -17.86 -17.80 6.53
C ALA A 62 -18.57 -16.47 6.83
N LEU A 63 -18.88 -16.20 8.10
CA LEU A 63 -19.45 -14.93 8.53
C LEU A 63 -18.53 -13.75 8.23
N TRP A 64 -17.22 -13.87 8.45
CA TRP A 64 -16.27 -12.83 8.12
C TRP A 64 -16.10 -12.64 6.61
N PHE A 65 -16.04 -13.71 5.83
CA PHE A 65 -15.95 -13.62 4.37
C PHE A 65 -17.16 -12.91 3.78
N TYR A 66 -18.36 -13.33 4.20
CA TYR A 66 -19.59 -12.69 3.75
C TYR A 66 -19.69 -11.23 4.23
N ALA A 67 -19.30 -10.95 5.47
CA ALA A 67 -19.27 -9.60 6.00
C ALA A 67 -18.39 -8.67 5.17
N TYR A 68 -17.20 -9.11 4.76
CA TYR A 68 -16.32 -8.33 3.89
C TYR A 68 -16.92 -8.11 2.49
N CYS A 69 -17.59 -9.10 1.93
CA CYS A 69 -18.34 -8.94 0.66
C CYS A 69 -19.44 -7.88 0.76
N GLU A 70 -20.06 -7.75 1.93
CA GLU A 70 -21.09 -6.72 2.22
C GLU A 70 -20.51 -5.41 2.78
N GLY A 71 -19.18 -5.22 2.74
CA GLY A 71 -18.50 -4.03 3.23
C GLY A 71 -18.56 -3.83 4.76
N ILE A 72 -18.83 -4.90 5.52
CA ILE A 72 -18.91 -4.87 6.98
C ILE A 72 -17.57 -5.25 7.59
N THR A 73 -16.90 -4.28 8.20
CA THR A 73 -15.62 -4.47 8.90
C THR A 73 -15.75 -4.37 10.43
N SER A 74 -16.85 -3.82 10.92
CA SER A 74 -17.13 -3.61 12.34
C SER A 74 -17.73 -4.85 12.97
N THR A 75 -17.10 -5.36 14.04
CA THR A 75 -17.58 -6.50 14.82
C THR A 75 -18.96 -6.27 15.44
N ARG A 76 -19.28 -5.03 15.87
CA ARG A 76 -20.60 -4.68 16.43
C ARG A 76 -21.67 -4.70 15.34
N LYS A 77 -21.37 -4.21 14.13
CA LYS A 77 -22.30 -4.33 13.00
C LYS A 77 -22.51 -5.79 12.59
N LEU A 78 -21.46 -6.61 12.63
CA LEU A 78 -21.56 -8.02 12.33
C LEU A 78 -22.43 -8.77 13.34
N GLU A 79 -22.28 -8.51 14.63
CA GLU A 79 -23.17 -9.01 15.68
C GLU A 79 -24.63 -8.60 15.42
N GLU A 80 -24.88 -7.33 15.08
CA GLU A 80 -26.24 -6.85 14.77
C GLU A 80 -26.82 -7.58 13.55
N ARG A 81 -26.03 -7.79 12.50
CA ARG A 81 -26.47 -8.54 11.31
C ARG A 81 -26.84 -9.97 11.62
N CYS A 82 -26.06 -10.66 12.42
CA CYS A 82 -26.40 -12.03 12.86
C CYS A 82 -27.74 -12.13 13.61
N ARG A 83 -28.28 -11.01 14.10
CA ARG A 83 -29.58 -10.95 14.78
C ARG A 83 -30.76 -10.58 13.89
N ARG A 84 -30.50 -9.86 12.75
CA ARG A 84 -31.56 -9.18 11.98
C ARG A 84 -31.55 -9.49 10.49
N ASP A 85 -30.46 -9.99 9.96
CA ASP A 85 -30.31 -10.22 8.53
C ASP A 85 -30.38 -11.72 8.24
N THR A 86 -31.28 -12.12 7.34
CA THR A 86 -31.57 -13.53 7.03
C THR A 86 -30.33 -14.28 6.55
N HIS A 87 -29.47 -13.65 5.73
CA HIS A 87 -28.25 -14.27 5.23
C HIS A 87 -27.24 -14.55 6.35
N PHE A 88 -27.05 -13.59 7.28
CA PHE A 88 -26.20 -13.77 8.44
C PHE A 88 -26.78 -14.75 9.46
N ILE A 89 -28.11 -14.78 9.64
CA ILE A 89 -28.82 -15.77 10.45
C ILE A 89 -28.63 -17.15 9.88
N TYR A 90 -28.70 -17.33 8.56
CA TYR A 90 -28.44 -18.57 7.86
C TYR A 90 -26.97 -19.02 8.08
N LEU A 91 -26.00 -18.13 7.83
CA LEU A 91 -24.58 -18.47 8.02
C LEU A 91 -24.25 -18.87 9.46
N SER A 92 -24.82 -18.17 10.43
CA SER A 92 -24.62 -18.45 11.86
C SER A 92 -25.48 -19.60 12.40
N ALA A 93 -26.36 -20.20 11.60
CA ALA A 93 -27.33 -21.21 12.03
C ALA A 93 -28.12 -20.77 13.28
N GLN A 94 -28.61 -19.53 13.31
CA GLN A 94 -29.27 -18.86 14.43
C GLN A 94 -28.40 -18.68 15.69
N LEU A 95 -27.15 -19.12 15.69
CA LEU A 95 -26.21 -18.82 16.74
C LEU A 95 -25.91 -17.31 16.70
N ARG A 96 -25.65 -16.74 17.88
CA ARG A 96 -25.50 -15.29 18.05
C ARG A 96 -24.12 -14.95 18.63
N PRO A 97 -23.03 -15.10 17.84
CA PRO A 97 -21.73 -14.68 18.31
C PRO A 97 -21.74 -13.17 18.61
N ASP A 98 -21.17 -12.80 19.74
CA ASP A 98 -21.04 -11.40 20.14
C ASP A 98 -19.86 -10.72 19.46
N HIS A 99 -19.79 -9.40 19.51
CA HIS A 99 -18.72 -8.61 18.91
C HIS A 99 -17.34 -8.95 19.48
N THR A 100 -17.27 -9.42 20.74
CA THR A 100 -16.02 -9.82 21.40
C THR A 100 -15.50 -11.13 20.79
N SER A 101 -16.39 -12.09 20.54
CA SER A 101 -16.08 -13.35 19.86
C SER A 101 -15.55 -13.10 18.44
N PHE A 102 -16.19 -12.23 17.67
CA PHE A 102 -15.72 -11.83 16.34
C PHE A 102 -14.35 -11.14 16.40
N SER A 103 -14.15 -10.22 17.33
CA SER A 103 -12.87 -9.52 17.50
C SER A 103 -11.75 -10.49 17.86
N ARG A 104 -12.00 -11.39 18.82
CA ARG A 104 -11.04 -12.40 19.28
C ARG A 104 -10.69 -13.38 18.16
N PHE A 105 -11.69 -13.87 17.42
CA PHE A 105 -11.47 -14.76 16.29
C PHE A 105 -10.53 -14.12 15.26
N ARG A 106 -10.86 -12.90 14.79
CA ARG A 106 -10.04 -12.18 13.81
C ARG A 106 -8.61 -11.94 14.31
N LYS A 107 -8.45 -11.49 15.56
CA LYS A 107 -7.14 -11.21 16.15
C LYS A 107 -6.27 -12.45 16.25
N ASN A 108 -6.84 -13.58 16.69
CA ASN A 108 -6.11 -14.82 16.97
C ASN A 108 -5.74 -15.61 15.71
N HIS A 109 -6.42 -15.34 14.57
CA HIS A 109 -6.27 -16.12 13.34
C HIS A 109 -5.90 -15.26 12.12
N LEU A 110 -5.41 -14.02 12.37
CA LEU A 110 -5.07 -13.07 11.29
C LEU A 110 -3.99 -13.62 10.33
N ASP A 111 -3.03 -14.36 10.85
CA ASP A 111 -1.95 -14.99 10.10
C ASP A 111 -2.46 -16.08 9.12
N LEU A 112 -3.51 -16.82 9.49
CA LEU A 112 -4.13 -17.81 8.61
C LEU A 112 -4.98 -17.18 7.50
N MET A 113 -5.51 -15.97 7.70
CA MET A 113 -6.33 -15.28 6.70
C MET A 113 -5.59 -15.07 5.38
N GLY A 114 -4.28 -14.75 5.44
CA GLY A 114 -3.44 -14.61 4.26
C GLY A 114 -3.29 -15.92 3.48
N ALA A 115 -3.13 -17.05 4.19
CA ALA A 115 -3.04 -18.37 3.57
C ALA A 115 -4.37 -18.75 2.89
N TYR A 116 -5.49 -18.56 3.55
CA TYR A 116 -6.82 -18.82 2.98
C TYR A 116 -7.10 -17.94 1.76
N PHE A 117 -6.67 -16.67 1.79
CA PHE A 117 -6.78 -15.81 0.61
C PHE A 117 -6.04 -16.40 -0.60
N VAL A 118 -4.81 -16.86 -0.42
CA VAL A 118 -4.02 -17.49 -1.50
C VAL A 118 -4.70 -18.77 -2.00
N GLU A 119 -5.26 -19.59 -1.10
CA GLU A 119 -5.99 -20.82 -1.44
C GLU A 119 -7.25 -20.52 -2.26
N LEU A 120 -8.01 -19.48 -1.89
CA LEU A 120 -9.17 -19.03 -2.67
C LEU A 120 -8.79 -18.56 -4.08
N VAL A 121 -7.67 -17.85 -4.24
CA VAL A 121 -7.18 -17.46 -5.57
C VAL A 121 -6.77 -18.69 -6.38
N ARG A 122 -6.12 -19.67 -5.76
CA ARG A 122 -5.79 -20.95 -6.43
C ARG A 122 -7.03 -21.72 -6.90
N MET A 123 -8.08 -21.77 -6.07
CA MET A 123 -9.36 -22.34 -6.47
C MET A 123 -9.93 -21.63 -7.70
N ALA A 124 -9.82 -20.30 -7.78
CA ALA A 124 -10.27 -19.55 -8.95
C ALA A 124 -9.44 -19.84 -10.22
N VAL A 125 -8.15 -20.17 -10.06
CA VAL A 125 -7.29 -20.67 -11.15
C VAL A 125 -7.73 -22.05 -11.61
N GLU A 126 -7.96 -22.97 -10.68
CA GLU A 126 -8.40 -24.34 -10.94
C GLU A 126 -9.77 -24.39 -11.64
N GLU A 127 -10.68 -23.48 -11.27
CA GLU A 127 -12.01 -23.33 -11.88
C GLU A 127 -11.98 -22.52 -13.20
N GLU A 128 -10.79 -22.19 -13.70
CA GLU A 128 -10.59 -21.43 -14.95
C GLU A 128 -11.41 -20.11 -15.02
N VAL A 129 -11.59 -19.44 -13.88
CA VAL A 129 -12.37 -18.18 -13.76
C VAL A 129 -11.80 -17.10 -14.69
N SER A 130 -10.47 -17.10 -14.89
CA SER A 130 -9.76 -16.22 -15.82
C SER A 130 -8.50 -16.90 -16.37
N ASP A 131 -8.00 -16.37 -17.49
CA ASP A 131 -6.68 -16.70 -18.03
C ASP A 131 -5.54 -15.96 -17.31
N PHE A 132 -5.87 -14.99 -16.45
CA PHE A 132 -4.92 -14.14 -15.72
C PHE A 132 -3.80 -13.55 -16.58
N ALA A 133 -4.09 -13.29 -17.85
CA ALA A 133 -3.10 -12.86 -18.84
C ALA A 133 -2.72 -11.37 -18.67
N LEU A 134 -3.60 -10.55 -18.09
CA LEU A 134 -3.37 -9.13 -17.87
C LEU A 134 -3.67 -8.76 -16.43
N LEU A 135 -2.62 -8.40 -15.69
CA LEU A 135 -2.68 -8.06 -14.29
C LEU A 135 -2.38 -6.56 -14.07
N ALA A 136 -3.25 -5.87 -13.36
CA ALA A 136 -3.07 -4.47 -12.99
C ALA A 136 -2.50 -4.38 -11.58
N VAL A 137 -1.43 -3.58 -11.41
CA VAL A 137 -0.84 -3.26 -10.12
C VAL A 137 -1.22 -1.83 -9.77
N ASP A 138 -1.90 -1.63 -8.65
CA ASP A 138 -2.32 -0.31 -8.19
C ASP A 138 -2.20 -0.19 -6.67
N GLY A 139 -2.10 1.06 -6.20
CA GLY A 139 -1.99 1.38 -4.79
C GLY A 139 -3.16 2.26 -4.32
N THR A 140 -3.70 1.94 -3.16
CA THR A 140 -4.71 2.75 -2.51
C THR A 140 -4.29 3.15 -1.11
N ARG A 141 -4.83 4.25 -0.60
CA ARG A 141 -4.53 4.75 0.75
C ARG A 141 -5.64 4.34 1.70
N ILE A 142 -5.27 3.56 2.71
CA ILE A 142 -6.17 3.17 3.80
C ILE A 142 -5.86 4.07 4.99
N GLN A 143 -6.84 4.88 5.41
CA GLN A 143 -6.67 5.78 6.55
C GLN A 143 -6.50 4.97 7.84
N ALA A 144 -5.48 5.31 8.63
CA ALA A 144 -5.25 4.76 9.95
C ALA A 144 -6.27 5.29 10.96
N ALA A 145 -6.55 4.52 12.01
CA ALA A 145 -7.42 4.94 13.10
C ALA A 145 -6.71 5.89 14.08
N ALA A 146 -5.91 6.80 13.55
CA ALA A 146 -5.03 7.69 14.29
C ALA A 146 -5.27 9.17 13.95
N SER A 147 -5.05 10.05 14.94
CA SER A 147 -5.21 11.49 14.76
C SER A 147 -4.04 12.10 13.97
N PRO A 148 -4.28 12.99 12.99
CA PRO A 148 -3.24 13.76 12.34
C PRO A 148 -2.45 14.69 13.31
N LYS A 149 -3.04 15.08 14.44
CA LYS A 149 -2.41 15.88 15.48
C LYS A 149 -1.22 15.16 16.15
N HIS A 150 -1.24 13.84 16.13
CA HIS A 150 -0.19 12.99 16.69
C HIS A 150 0.96 12.73 15.71
N ILE A 151 0.93 13.29 14.51
CA ILE A 151 2.07 13.24 13.58
C ILE A 151 3.16 14.20 14.10
N LYS A 152 4.34 13.65 14.43
CA LYS A 152 5.49 14.39 14.91
C LYS A 152 6.72 14.10 14.05
N ASP A 153 7.54 15.12 13.84
CA ASP A 153 8.91 14.99 13.39
C ASP A 153 9.83 14.68 14.59
N GLU A 154 11.12 14.50 14.33
CA GLU A 154 12.09 14.18 15.37
C GLU A 154 12.16 15.23 16.48
N ASP A 155 12.14 16.52 16.08
CA ASP A 155 12.19 17.65 17.03
C ASP A 155 10.90 17.74 17.85
N GLY A 156 9.75 17.51 17.20
CA GLY A 156 8.45 17.47 17.85
C GLY A 156 8.34 16.31 18.85
N LEU A 157 8.85 15.14 18.47
CA LEU A 157 8.91 13.97 19.35
C LEU A 157 9.84 14.22 20.55
N GLY A 158 11.02 14.83 20.29
CA GLY A 158 11.97 15.17 21.36
C GLY A 158 11.39 16.18 22.36
N ARG A 159 10.67 17.21 21.88
CA ARG A 159 9.96 18.16 22.77
C ARG A 159 8.89 17.48 23.61
N TYR A 160 8.13 16.56 23.01
CA TYR A 160 7.07 15.84 23.71
C TYR A 160 7.63 14.89 24.76
N LEU A 161 8.71 14.16 24.43
CA LEU A 161 9.42 13.29 25.38
C LEU A 161 10.00 14.09 26.57
N LYS A 162 10.58 15.28 26.29
CA LYS A 162 11.07 16.15 27.36
C LYS A 162 9.95 16.63 28.29
N ALA A 163 8.77 16.95 27.76
CA ALA A 163 7.61 17.35 28.55
C ALA A 163 7.14 16.21 29.46
N VAL A 164 6.98 15.00 28.92
CA VAL A 164 6.56 13.83 29.71
C VAL A 164 7.56 13.49 30.82
N ARG A 165 8.86 13.64 30.57
CA ARG A 165 9.89 13.46 31.60
C ARG A 165 9.82 14.51 32.69
N ALA A 166 9.55 15.75 32.33
CA ALA A 166 9.36 16.81 33.32
C ALA A 166 8.12 16.56 34.20
N ASP A 167 7.02 16.12 33.59
CA ASP A 167 5.81 15.73 34.32
C ASP A 167 6.08 14.55 35.27
N LEU A 168 6.83 13.54 34.81
CA LEU A 168 7.24 12.40 35.63
C LEU A 168 8.10 12.82 36.83
N GLU A 169 9.09 13.68 36.60
CA GLU A 169 9.93 14.25 37.67
C GLU A 169 9.08 15.02 38.67
N ALA A 170 8.14 15.85 38.21
CA ALA A 170 7.24 16.61 39.09
C ALA A 170 6.36 15.68 39.96
N TYR A 171 5.75 14.64 39.36
CA TYR A 171 4.96 13.65 40.10
C TYR A 171 5.81 12.88 41.14
N MET A 172 7.06 12.53 40.81
CA MET A 172 7.97 11.88 41.75
C MET A 172 8.34 12.78 42.92
N GLN A 173 8.67 14.10 42.62
CA GLN A 173 8.97 15.10 43.68
C GLN A 173 7.77 15.37 44.59
N GLU A 174 6.57 15.43 44.01
CA GLU A 174 5.33 15.59 44.79
C GLU A 174 5.13 14.38 45.73
N CYS A 175 5.37 13.16 45.27
CA CYS A 175 5.32 11.97 46.08
C CYS A 175 6.37 12.03 47.25
N GLU A 176 7.61 12.39 46.94
CA GLU A 176 8.68 12.53 47.97
C GLU A 176 8.38 13.61 49.02
N GLN A 177 7.85 14.76 48.56
CA GLN A 177 7.44 15.83 49.49
C GLN A 177 6.32 15.38 50.40
N MET A 178 5.37 14.63 49.85
CA MET A 178 4.28 14.11 50.60
C MET A 178 4.69 12.98 51.59
N GLU A 179 5.72 12.19 51.28
CA GLU A 179 6.30 11.21 52.21
C GLU A 179 7.02 11.89 53.42
N LYS A 180 7.65 13.05 53.17
CA LYS A 180 8.32 13.83 54.25
C LYS A 180 7.37 14.54 55.19
N LEU A 181 6.11 14.71 54.82
CA LEU A 181 5.06 15.29 55.64
C LEU A 181 4.36 14.19 56.51
N GLU A 182 5.11 13.21 57.01
CA GLU A 182 4.63 12.13 57.87
C GLU A 182 3.94 12.69 59.10
N GLY A 183 2.65 12.45 59.19
CA GLY A 183 1.80 12.84 60.37
C GLY A 183 0.36 13.19 60.01
N GLN A 184 0.04 13.51 58.74
CA GLN A 184 -1.33 13.70 58.33
C GLN A 184 -1.82 12.42 57.63
N GLN A 185 -2.98 11.92 58.09
CA GLN A 185 -3.65 10.74 57.51
C GLN A 185 -3.91 10.94 56.03
N ARG A 186 -3.08 10.36 55.19
CA ARG A 186 -3.33 10.28 53.75
C ARG A 186 -4.53 9.41 53.50
N SER A 187 -5.44 9.85 52.65
CA SER A 187 -6.45 8.96 52.14
C SER A 187 -5.78 7.97 51.16
N GLN A 188 -6.10 6.69 51.29
CA GLN A 188 -5.60 5.64 50.39
C GLN A 188 -5.85 6.00 48.92
N ALA A 189 -6.94 6.73 48.66
CA ALA A 189 -7.29 7.22 47.32
C ALA A 189 -6.30 8.24 46.70
N GLU A 190 -5.63 9.06 47.55
CA GLU A 190 -4.62 10.03 47.06
C GLU A 190 -3.33 9.30 46.69
N VAL A 191 -2.91 8.33 47.48
CA VAL A 191 -1.72 7.51 47.16
C VAL A 191 -1.94 6.72 45.87
N GLU A 192 -3.10 6.11 45.72
CA GLU A 192 -3.45 5.35 44.49
C GLU A 192 -3.50 6.24 43.24
N ARG A 193 -3.99 7.48 43.36
CA ARG A 193 -3.99 8.46 42.24
C ARG A 193 -2.58 8.84 41.83
N SER A 194 -1.70 9.22 42.75
CA SER A 194 -0.33 9.58 42.48
C SER A 194 0.45 8.42 41.83
N GLN A 195 0.27 7.18 42.32
CA GLN A 195 0.86 5.99 41.72
C GLN A 195 0.32 5.72 40.32
N ALA A 196 -0.96 5.94 40.07
CA ALA A 196 -1.58 5.81 38.75
C ALA A 196 -1.06 6.86 37.76
N ASP A 197 -0.83 8.11 38.22
CA ASP A 197 -0.29 9.18 37.38
C ASP A 197 1.16 8.90 36.99
N ILE A 198 2.00 8.48 37.92
CA ILE A 198 3.38 8.02 37.66
C ILE A 198 3.37 6.83 36.70
N GLY A 199 2.49 5.86 36.91
CA GLY A 199 2.34 4.69 36.04
C GLY A 199 1.97 5.08 34.60
N ARG A 200 1.05 6.04 34.43
CA ARG A 200 0.66 6.58 33.12
C ARG A 200 1.80 7.33 32.43
N ALA A 201 2.50 8.19 33.15
CA ALA A 201 3.64 8.95 32.63
C ALA A 201 4.80 8.04 32.17
N ARG A 202 5.10 6.98 32.94
CA ARG A 202 6.11 5.97 32.57
C ARG A 202 5.70 5.17 31.34
N ALA A 203 4.45 4.78 31.24
CA ALA A 203 3.93 4.05 30.07
C ALA A 203 3.99 4.94 28.81
N GLU A 204 3.65 6.22 28.95
CA GLU A 204 3.75 7.17 27.84
C GLU A 204 5.20 7.43 27.43
N GLU A 205 6.13 7.58 28.38
CA GLU A 205 7.57 7.69 28.07
C GLU A 205 8.08 6.47 27.31
N ALA A 206 7.75 5.26 27.77
CA ALA A 206 8.16 4.02 27.10
C ALA A 206 7.64 3.97 25.64
N ARG A 207 6.38 4.32 25.43
CA ARG A 207 5.77 4.39 24.11
C ARG A 207 6.46 5.41 23.21
N LEU A 208 6.81 6.59 23.72
CA LEU A 208 7.53 7.61 22.95
C LEU A 208 8.94 7.18 22.59
N LEU A 209 9.62 6.44 23.47
CA LEU A 209 10.94 5.85 23.17
C LEU A 209 10.85 4.79 22.06
N GLU A 210 9.82 3.98 22.06
CA GLU A 210 9.55 3.04 20.95
C GLU A 210 9.32 3.79 19.64
N CYS A 211 8.50 4.86 19.65
CA CYS A 211 8.31 5.71 18.48
C CYS A 211 9.64 6.33 17.98
N GLN A 212 10.51 6.76 18.90
CA GLN A 212 11.82 7.32 18.55
C GLN A 212 12.74 6.27 17.93
N ALA A 213 12.79 5.06 18.47
CA ALA A 213 13.55 3.95 17.93
C ALA A 213 13.08 3.60 16.52
N GLU A 214 11.77 3.47 16.31
CA GLU A 214 11.18 3.18 15.00
C GLU A 214 11.47 4.28 13.97
N LEU A 215 11.32 5.57 14.34
CA LEU A 215 11.65 6.70 13.46
C LEU A 215 13.13 6.67 13.07
N THR A 216 14.01 6.35 14.00
CA THR A 216 15.46 6.23 13.78
C THR A 216 15.77 5.07 12.85
N ALA A 217 15.16 3.91 13.06
CA ALA A 217 15.32 2.74 12.21
C ALA A 217 14.87 3.00 10.77
N ARG A 218 13.72 3.65 10.57
CA ARG A 218 13.23 4.06 9.25
C ARG A 218 14.19 5.03 8.56
N LYS A 219 14.71 6.01 9.28
CA LYS A 219 15.70 6.96 8.74
C LYS A 219 17.02 6.29 8.36
N ALA A 220 17.45 5.28 9.09
CA ALA A 220 18.67 4.54 8.79
C ALA A 220 18.59 3.80 7.45
N GLN A 221 17.42 3.29 7.08
CA GLN A 221 17.18 2.61 5.80
C GLN A 221 17.10 3.58 4.61
N MET A 222 17.04 4.89 4.85
CA MET A 222 16.86 5.90 3.81
C MET A 222 18.17 6.53 3.37
N LYS A 223 18.23 6.96 2.09
CA LYS A 223 19.31 7.80 1.59
C LYS A 223 19.31 9.15 2.34
N ALA A 224 20.50 9.69 2.60
CA ALA A 224 20.69 10.90 3.39
C ALA A 224 19.82 12.09 2.91
N GLU A 225 19.63 12.23 1.60
CA GLU A 225 18.80 13.28 0.96
C GLU A 225 17.28 13.20 1.26
N HIS A 226 16.81 12.06 1.81
CA HIS A 226 15.39 11.82 2.10
C HIS A 226 15.09 11.69 3.60
N ARG A 227 16.10 11.84 4.47
CA ARG A 227 15.93 11.70 5.93
C ARG A 227 15.22 12.87 6.57
N SER A 228 15.37 14.09 6.02
CA SER A 228 14.69 15.28 6.52
C SER A 228 13.19 15.22 6.22
N GLY A 229 12.38 15.65 7.19
CA GLY A 229 10.91 15.69 7.06
C GLY A 229 10.19 14.35 7.28
N HIS A 230 10.90 13.31 7.72
CA HIS A 230 10.24 12.09 8.18
C HIS A 230 9.50 12.32 9.49
N THR A 231 8.30 11.76 9.54
CA THR A 231 7.40 11.91 10.68
C THR A 231 6.89 10.55 11.11
N ILE A 232 6.47 10.43 12.35
CA ILE A 232 5.84 9.27 12.93
C ILE A 232 4.53 9.69 13.59
N ASN A 233 3.53 8.82 13.60
CA ASN A 233 2.32 9.03 14.38
C ASN A 233 2.48 8.37 15.75
N LEU A 234 2.19 9.13 16.82
CA LEU A 234 2.37 8.60 18.18
C LEU A 234 1.36 7.54 18.58
N SER A 235 0.17 7.52 17.95
CA SER A 235 -0.88 6.51 18.25
C SER A 235 -0.72 5.24 17.44
N GLU A 236 -0.30 5.38 16.18
CA GLU A 236 -0.02 4.29 15.24
C GLU A 236 1.32 4.54 14.56
N PRO A 237 2.45 4.14 15.18
CA PRO A 237 3.79 4.37 14.64
C PRO A 237 3.99 3.78 13.25
N GLU A 238 3.31 2.70 12.93
CA GLU A 238 3.36 2.01 11.64
C GLU A 238 2.74 2.80 10.49
N ALA A 239 1.77 3.69 10.79
CA ALA A 239 1.11 4.50 9.78
C ALA A 239 2.02 5.61 9.24
N CYS A 240 2.04 5.78 7.92
CA CYS A 240 2.75 6.86 7.27
C CYS A 240 1.90 8.13 7.17
N ALA A 241 2.55 9.29 7.31
CA ALA A 241 1.91 10.56 6.99
C ALA A 241 1.86 10.74 5.46
N LEU A 242 0.73 10.41 4.86
CA LEU A 242 0.47 10.56 3.43
C LEU A 242 -0.23 11.88 3.13
N ASP A 243 0.16 12.52 2.02
CA ASP A 243 -0.49 13.76 1.59
C ASP A 243 -1.92 13.45 1.10
N LYS A 244 -2.89 14.27 1.47
CA LYS A 244 -4.25 14.20 0.88
C LYS A 244 -4.19 14.44 -0.63
N VAL A 245 -5.17 13.93 -1.35
CA VAL A 245 -5.31 14.14 -2.80
C VAL A 245 -5.21 15.62 -3.18
N ASN A 246 -5.69 16.53 -2.32
CA ASN A 246 -5.66 17.98 -2.53
C ASN A 246 -4.39 18.66 -1.97
N GLY A 247 -3.40 17.93 -1.47
CA GLY A 247 -2.09 18.46 -1.08
C GLY A 247 -2.04 19.36 0.18
N THR A 248 -3.17 19.63 0.83
CA THR A 248 -3.27 20.64 1.93
C THR A 248 -3.07 20.07 3.33
N SER A 249 -3.13 18.78 3.53
CA SER A 249 -2.93 18.16 4.84
C SER A 249 -2.42 16.74 4.73
N ARG A 250 -1.66 16.30 5.74
CA ARG A 250 -1.20 14.92 5.87
C ARG A 250 -2.16 14.13 6.75
N LEU A 251 -2.44 12.90 6.35
CA LEU A 251 -3.22 11.95 7.14
C LEU A 251 -2.34 10.76 7.48
N PRO A 252 -2.46 10.22 8.70
CA PRO A 252 -1.88 8.91 8.99
C PRO A 252 -2.64 7.86 8.17
N ALA A 253 -1.91 7.10 7.36
CA ALA A 253 -2.50 6.11 6.46
C ALA A 253 -1.47 5.04 6.10
N TYR A 254 -1.97 3.91 5.62
CA TYR A 254 -1.20 2.83 5.02
C TYR A 254 -1.31 2.93 3.50
N ASN A 255 -0.23 2.59 2.82
CA ASN A 255 -0.22 2.44 1.37
C ASN A 255 -0.52 0.96 1.07
N ALA A 256 -1.79 0.66 0.76
CA ALA A 256 -2.20 -0.67 0.38
C ALA A 256 -1.96 -0.88 -1.11
N GLN A 257 -1.27 -1.94 -1.44
CA GLN A 257 -0.93 -2.36 -2.80
C GLN A 257 -1.76 -3.57 -3.18
N VAL A 258 -2.25 -3.61 -4.40
CA VAL A 258 -3.03 -4.73 -4.93
C VAL A 258 -2.58 -5.11 -6.33
N VAL A 259 -2.66 -6.40 -6.63
CA VAL A 259 -2.60 -6.93 -8.00
C VAL A 259 -3.95 -7.50 -8.34
N VAL A 260 -4.54 -7.05 -9.43
CA VAL A 260 -5.90 -7.38 -9.82
C VAL A 260 -5.92 -7.92 -11.24
N ASP A 261 -6.67 -9.00 -11.47
CA ASP A 261 -6.94 -9.48 -12.82
C ASP A 261 -7.83 -8.48 -13.58
N ALA A 262 -7.38 -8.05 -14.76
CA ALA A 262 -8.07 -7.03 -15.54
C ALA A 262 -9.42 -7.48 -16.11
N LYS A 263 -9.67 -8.80 -16.18
CA LYS A 263 -10.89 -9.35 -16.75
C LYS A 263 -11.99 -9.54 -15.70
N THR A 264 -11.64 -10.10 -14.56
CA THR A 264 -12.59 -10.49 -13.50
C THR A 264 -12.57 -9.55 -12.31
N HIS A 265 -11.58 -8.67 -12.22
CA HIS A 265 -11.29 -7.83 -11.06
C HIS A 265 -10.97 -8.61 -9.78
N LEU A 266 -10.61 -9.90 -9.92
CA LEU A 266 -10.17 -10.70 -8.79
C LEU A 266 -8.84 -10.17 -8.27
N ILE A 267 -8.74 -9.95 -6.96
CA ILE A 267 -7.49 -9.59 -6.30
C ILE A 267 -6.61 -10.83 -6.20
N ILE A 268 -5.41 -10.77 -6.77
CA ILE A 268 -4.45 -11.88 -6.83
C ILE A 268 -3.44 -11.79 -5.69
N ALA A 269 -3.02 -10.58 -5.39
CA ALA A 269 -2.09 -10.29 -4.30
C ALA A 269 -2.42 -8.95 -3.67
N CYS A 270 -2.18 -8.82 -2.38
CA CYS A 270 -2.29 -7.56 -1.67
C CYS A 270 -1.19 -7.43 -0.61
N ASP A 271 -0.85 -6.20 -0.29
CA ASP A 271 0.07 -5.87 0.81
C ASP A 271 -0.24 -4.48 1.37
N ALA A 272 0.11 -4.24 2.62
CA ALA A 272 0.04 -2.92 3.23
C ALA A 272 1.45 -2.48 3.61
N VAL A 273 1.93 -1.44 2.95
CA VAL A 273 3.31 -0.98 3.10
C VAL A 273 3.38 0.41 3.73
N GLN A 274 4.52 0.69 4.37
CA GLN A 274 4.79 1.97 5.02
C GLN A 274 5.43 3.01 4.09
N ASP A 275 5.64 2.67 2.82
CA ASP A 275 6.21 3.59 1.84
C ASP A 275 5.19 4.67 1.44
N ARG A 276 5.65 5.93 1.38
CA ARG A 276 4.79 7.07 1.02
C ARG A 276 4.38 7.11 -0.45
N ASN A 277 5.00 6.30 -1.30
CA ASN A 277 4.76 6.26 -2.74
C ASN A 277 5.05 4.85 -3.30
N ASP A 278 4.57 4.61 -4.49
CA ASP A 278 4.55 3.31 -5.13
C ASP A 278 5.86 2.95 -5.87
N LYS A 279 6.85 3.86 -5.87
CA LYS A 279 8.08 3.75 -6.69
C LYS A 279 8.92 2.51 -6.46
N ARG A 280 8.72 1.79 -5.37
CA ARG A 280 9.46 0.57 -5.03
C ARG A 280 8.58 -0.67 -4.97
N GLN A 281 7.27 -0.53 -5.19
CA GLN A 281 6.34 -1.60 -4.85
C GLN A 281 6.11 -2.60 -6.00
N PHE A 282 6.37 -2.23 -7.25
CA PHE A 282 6.10 -3.10 -8.40
C PHE A 282 6.77 -4.47 -8.28
N ALA A 283 8.08 -4.51 -7.97
CA ALA A 283 8.82 -5.77 -7.86
C ALA A 283 8.26 -6.70 -6.78
N ALA A 284 7.92 -6.15 -5.59
CA ALA A 284 7.34 -6.92 -4.50
C ALA A 284 5.95 -7.47 -4.87
N MET A 285 5.12 -6.66 -5.51
CA MET A 285 3.77 -7.08 -5.91
C MET A 285 3.79 -8.08 -7.04
N HIS A 286 4.72 -7.94 -8.02
CA HIS A 286 4.96 -8.94 -9.04
C HIS A 286 5.33 -10.29 -8.42
N GLN A 287 6.32 -10.32 -7.52
CA GLN A 287 6.77 -11.55 -6.85
C GLN A 287 5.64 -12.22 -6.06
N ARG A 288 4.79 -11.44 -5.36
CA ARG A 288 3.63 -11.98 -4.64
C ARG A 288 2.59 -12.59 -5.60
N ALA A 289 2.32 -11.94 -6.72
CA ALA A 289 1.40 -12.47 -7.72
C ALA A 289 1.91 -13.78 -8.33
N GLU A 290 3.20 -13.84 -8.67
CA GLU A 290 3.84 -15.06 -9.17
C GLU A 290 3.87 -16.19 -8.12
N ALA A 291 4.05 -15.87 -6.84
CA ALA A 291 3.98 -16.84 -5.74
C ALA A 291 2.56 -17.44 -5.58
N THR A 292 1.53 -16.66 -5.91
CA THR A 292 0.14 -17.10 -5.81
C THR A 292 -0.29 -17.91 -7.06
N LEU A 293 0.01 -17.39 -8.27
CA LEU A 293 -0.46 -17.95 -9.54
C LEU A 293 0.52 -18.94 -10.19
N GLY A 294 1.78 -19.01 -9.72
CA GLY A 294 2.88 -19.63 -10.45
C GLY A 294 3.45 -18.73 -11.55
N ILE A 295 4.67 -19.00 -11.97
CA ILE A 295 5.37 -18.22 -13.01
C ILE A 295 4.77 -18.53 -14.39
N ASP A 296 4.32 -17.51 -15.11
CA ASP A 296 3.88 -17.62 -16.50
C ASP A 296 4.40 -16.43 -17.33
N PRO A 297 5.32 -16.64 -18.27
CA PRO A 297 5.91 -15.56 -19.07
C PRO A 297 4.91 -14.87 -20.03
N ARG A 298 3.72 -15.41 -20.19
CA ARG A 298 2.65 -14.81 -21.03
C ARG A 298 1.87 -13.73 -20.32
N ARG A 299 2.05 -13.58 -19.00
CA ARG A 299 1.38 -12.53 -18.22
C ARG A 299 1.98 -11.17 -18.47
N THR A 300 1.11 -10.22 -18.73
CA THR A 300 1.47 -8.81 -18.85
C THR A 300 1.03 -8.08 -17.58
N PHE A 301 1.96 -7.37 -16.94
CA PHE A 301 1.66 -6.52 -15.80
C PHE A 301 1.52 -5.05 -16.25
N VAL A 302 0.51 -4.35 -15.77
CA VAL A 302 0.32 -2.93 -16.03
C VAL A 302 0.30 -2.15 -14.71
N ALA A 303 0.98 -1.00 -14.68
CA ALA A 303 0.98 -0.13 -13.52
C ALA A 303 1.02 1.34 -13.96
N ASP A 304 0.58 2.23 -13.05
CA ASP A 304 0.56 3.67 -13.30
C ASP A 304 1.98 4.29 -13.23
N ALA A 305 2.04 5.62 -13.46
CA ALA A 305 3.28 6.37 -13.42
C ALA A 305 3.91 6.47 -12.01
N GLY A 306 3.18 6.16 -10.96
CA GLY A 306 3.67 6.10 -9.58
C GLY A 306 4.75 5.05 -9.38
N TYR A 307 4.64 3.94 -10.10
CA TYR A 307 5.60 2.82 -10.04
C TYR A 307 6.84 3.05 -10.91
N HIS A 308 6.83 4.04 -11.79
CA HIS A 308 7.93 4.28 -12.71
C HIS A 308 9.17 4.80 -11.98
N SER A 309 10.14 3.93 -11.75
CA SER A 309 11.47 4.27 -11.20
C SER A 309 12.56 3.46 -11.89
N LEU A 310 13.81 3.95 -11.82
CA LEU A 310 14.95 3.26 -12.45
C LEU A 310 15.18 1.87 -11.87
N ASP A 311 14.96 1.73 -10.58
CA ASP A 311 15.18 0.46 -9.87
C ASP A 311 14.13 -0.58 -10.31
N GLN A 312 12.86 -0.16 -10.52
CA GLN A 312 11.80 -1.04 -11.01
C GLN A 312 11.99 -1.39 -12.50
N LEU A 313 12.42 -0.44 -13.32
CA LEU A 313 12.75 -0.73 -14.72
C LEU A 313 13.92 -1.71 -14.84
N ALA A 314 14.95 -1.56 -13.99
CA ALA A 314 16.07 -2.49 -13.95
C ALA A 314 15.65 -3.89 -13.47
N TYR A 315 14.71 -3.98 -12.54
CA TYR A 315 14.10 -5.24 -12.10
C TYR A 315 13.36 -5.91 -13.26
N ILE A 316 12.46 -5.19 -13.94
CA ILE A 316 11.69 -5.68 -15.09
C ILE A 316 12.61 -6.23 -16.20
N GLU A 317 13.71 -5.50 -16.49
CA GLU A 317 14.68 -5.91 -17.50
C GLU A 317 15.46 -7.16 -17.06
N ARG A 318 15.88 -7.23 -15.81
CA ARG A 318 16.64 -8.35 -15.26
C ARG A 318 15.82 -9.64 -15.21
N GLU A 319 14.60 -9.56 -14.70
CA GLU A 319 13.70 -10.71 -14.55
C GLU A 319 12.89 -11.01 -15.83
N GLN A 320 13.10 -10.24 -16.92
CA GLN A 320 12.39 -10.39 -18.21
C GLN A 320 10.85 -10.35 -18.06
N VAL A 321 10.36 -9.51 -17.14
CA VAL A 321 8.91 -9.35 -16.89
C VAL A 321 8.27 -8.61 -18.05
N ASP A 322 7.18 -9.15 -18.62
CA ASP A 322 6.33 -8.40 -19.55
C ASP A 322 5.49 -7.38 -18.78
N ALA A 323 5.94 -6.12 -18.76
CA ALA A 323 5.30 -5.07 -17.99
C ALA A 323 5.19 -3.75 -18.76
N VAL A 324 4.07 -3.05 -18.55
CA VAL A 324 3.81 -1.72 -19.09
C VAL A 324 3.62 -0.74 -17.94
N LEU A 325 4.63 0.08 -17.66
CA LEU A 325 4.55 1.17 -16.70
C LEU A 325 4.31 2.50 -17.44
N ALA A 326 3.33 3.27 -16.98
CA ALA A 326 3.05 4.57 -17.58
C ALA A 326 4.22 5.54 -17.41
N ASP A 327 4.52 6.34 -18.47
CA ASP A 327 5.56 7.38 -18.40
C ASP A 327 5.06 8.58 -17.57
N PRO A 328 5.75 8.99 -16.50
CA PRO A 328 5.37 10.13 -15.66
C PRO A 328 5.56 11.49 -16.37
N THR A 329 6.25 11.54 -17.50
CA THR A 329 6.63 12.80 -18.17
C THR A 329 5.44 13.66 -18.58
N PRO A 330 4.37 13.14 -19.19
CA PRO A 330 3.20 13.93 -19.55
C PRO A 330 2.50 14.59 -18.35
N TYR A 331 2.33 13.85 -17.27
CA TYR A 331 1.68 14.33 -16.05
C TYR A 331 2.49 15.41 -15.30
N GLN A 332 3.81 15.27 -15.27
CA GLN A 332 4.69 16.29 -14.65
C GLN A 332 4.70 17.60 -15.43
N ARG A 333 4.50 17.54 -16.75
CA ARG A 333 4.36 18.74 -17.61
C ARG A 333 3.07 19.49 -17.31
N SER A 334 1.95 18.80 -17.18
CA SER A 334 0.64 19.36 -16.86
C SER A 334 0.67 20.12 -15.53
N LYS A 335 1.25 19.54 -14.46
CA LYS A 335 1.38 20.21 -13.15
C LYS A 335 2.29 21.44 -13.11
N ARG A 336 3.22 21.57 -14.05
CA ARG A 336 4.13 22.74 -14.12
C ARG A 336 3.56 23.93 -14.87
N GLY A 337 2.29 23.86 -15.27
CA GLY A 337 1.65 24.92 -16.05
C GLY A 337 2.17 24.99 -17.52
N ASP A 338 3.01 24.02 -17.92
CA ASP A 338 3.43 23.87 -19.31
C ASP A 338 2.30 23.18 -20.12
N GLY A 339 1.06 23.55 -19.79
CA GLY A 339 -0.16 22.99 -20.37
C GLY A 339 -0.24 23.24 -21.87
N HIS A 340 0.31 22.31 -22.63
CA HIS A 340 -0.13 22.08 -24.00
C HIS A 340 -0.45 20.60 -24.16
N GLU A 341 -1.70 20.35 -24.51
CA GLU A 341 -2.18 19.08 -25.01
C GLU A 341 -1.21 18.53 -26.06
N SER A 342 -0.90 17.24 -25.99
CA SER A 342 -0.20 16.55 -27.05
C SER A 342 -1.15 16.31 -28.22
N SER A 343 -1.59 17.36 -28.88
CA SER A 343 -1.82 17.32 -30.29
C SER A 343 -0.44 17.29 -30.95
N VAL A 344 -0.28 16.50 -31.99
CA VAL A 344 0.82 16.59 -32.94
C VAL A 344 1.05 18.07 -33.20
N ALA A 345 1.98 18.69 -32.47
CA ALA A 345 2.24 20.11 -32.59
C ALA A 345 2.89 20.32 -33.94
N THR A 346 2.13 20.88 -34.84
CA THR A 346 2.64 21.66 -35.96
C THR A 346 3.80 22.51 -35.43
N ALA A 347 4.95 22.40 -36.06
CA ALA A 347 6.19 23.12 -35.76
C ALA A 347 5.95 24.65 -35.74
N GLY A 348 5.57 25.21 -34.59
CA GLY A 348 5.27 26.63 -34.50
C GLY A 348 5.73 27.32 -33.24
N GLU A 349 5.34 26.88 -32.02
CA GLU A 349 5.46 27.76 -30.84
C GLU A 349 5.80 27.11 -29.51
N GLY A 350 6.47 25.95 -29.41
CA GLY A 350 6.82 25.29 -28.15
C GLY A 350 8.33 25.17 -27.93
N ARG A 351 8.74 25.05 -26.65
CA ARG A 351 10.11 24.70 -26.27
C ARG A 351 10.37 23.23 -26.53
N PHE A 352 11.53 22.92 -27.11
CA PHE A 352 11.94 21.55 -27.31
C PHE A 352 12.13 20.80 -26.01
N THR A 353 11.64 19.59 -26.01
CA THR A 353 11.68 18.64 -24.89
C THR A 353 12.72 17.56 -25.15
N ARG A 354 12.87 16.61 -24.25
CA ARG A 354 13.80 15.49 -24.44
C ARG A 354 13.35 14.56 -25.56
N SER A 355 12.06 14.40 -25.76
CA SER A 355 11.49 13.57 -26.84
C SER A 355 11.78 14.07 -28.24
N ASP A 356 12.12 15.36 -28.37
CA ASP A 356 12.48 15.96 -29.66
C ASP A 356 13.94 15.66 -30.08
N PHE A 357 14.69 14.94 -29.22
CA PHE A 357 16.06 14.51 -29.47
C PHE A 357 16.09 13.02 -29.69
N THR A 358 16.52 12.58 -30.87
CA THR A 358 16.63 11.15 -31.21
C THR A 358 17.98 10.61 -30.75
N TYR A 359 17.99 9.50 -30.02
CA TYR A 359 19.23 8.80 -29.63
C TYR A 359 19.56 7.71 -30.65
N ASP A 360 20.77 7.73 -31.13
CA ASP A 360 21.34 6.68 -31.95
C ASP A 360 22.24 5.81 -31.06
N ALA A 361 21.86 4.55 -30.93
CA ALA A 361 22.54 3.60 -30.05
C ALA A 361 23.81 3.02 -30.66
N GLU A 362 23.90 2.94 -32.00
CA GLU A 362 25.07 2.38 -32.69
C GLU A 362 26.27 3.32 -32.60
N THR A 363 26.02 4.62 -32.73
CA THR A 363 27.08 5.65 -32.73
C THR A 363 27.13 6.45 -31.43
N ASP A 364 26.31 6.11 -30.42
CA ASP A 364 26.25 6.71 -29.08
C ASP A 364 26.14 8.26 -29.10
N HIS A 365 25.24 8.80 -29.94
CA HIS A 365 24.99 10.24 -30.00
C HIS A 365 23.49 10.58 -29.99
N TYR A 366 23.17 11.81 -29.63
CA TYR A 366 21.84 12.36 -29.85
C TYR A 366 21.81 13.26 -31.08
N ARG A 367 20.70 13.19 -31.84
CA ARG A 367 20.40 14.14 -32.89
C ARG A 367 19.38 15.15 -32.39
N CYS A 368 19.68 16.45 -32.49
CA CYS A 368 18.76 17.50 -32.04
C CYS A 368 17.74 17.87 -33.15
N PRO A 369 16.67 18.64 -32.82
CA PRO A 369 15.68 19.10 -33.81
C PRO A 369 16.25 19.95 -34.96
N ALA A 370 17.44 20.53 -34.79
CA ALA A 370 18.17 21.23 -35.87
C ALA A 370 19.05 20.28 -36.71
N GLY A 371 18.97 18.96 -36.50
CA GLY A 371 19.77 17.97 -37.23
C GLY A 371 21.19 17.74 -36.69
N GLU A 372 21.65 18.56 -35.76
CA GLU A 372 23.01 18.51 -35.25
C GLU A 372 23.27 17.31 -34.31
N ARG A 373 24.48 16.74 -34.34
CA ARG A 373 24.91 15.66 -33.46
C ARG A 373 25.40 16.19 -32.13
N LEU A 374 24.86 15.64 -31.01
CA LEU A 374 25.36 15.85 -29.68
C LEU A 374 26.18 14.61 -29.28
N THR A 375 27.48 14.79 -29.14
CA THR A 375 28.41 13.71 -28.76
C THR A 375 28.57 13.64 -27.23
N TYR A 376 28.94 12.46 -26.75
CA TYR A 376 29.25 12.28 -25.31
C TYR A 376 30.37 13.23 -24.89
N GLN A 377 30.15 13.94 -23.78
CA GLN A 377 31.13 14.87 -23.21
C GLN A 377 31.76 14.30 -21.93
N HIS A 378 30.92 13.98 -20.96
CA HIS A 378 31.36 13.45 -19.67
C HIS A 378 30.20 12.78 -18.94
N THR A 379 30.53 12.07 -17.87
CA THR A 379 29.54 11.53 -16.91
C THR A 379 29.50 12.39 -15.67
N ARG A 380 28.32 12.92 -15.34
CA ARG A 380 28.06 13.67 -14.11
C ARG A 380 27.42 12.78 -13.07
N LYS A 381 27.95 12.84 -11.84
CA LYS A 381 27.28 12.23 -10.67
C LYS A 381 26.25 13.22 -10.10
N ARG A 382 25.02 12.76 -9.83
CA ARG A 382 24.00 13.51 -9.12
C ARG A 382 23.40 12.60 -8.05
N GLY A 383 23.90 12.70 -6.82
CA GLY A 383 23.68 11.71 -5.77
C GLY A 383 24.23 10.34 -6.20
N ALA A 384 23.47 9.26 -6.01
CA ALA A 384 23.86 7.90 -6.44
C ALA A 384 23.76 7.67 -7.96
N ARG A 385 23.25 8.63 -8.74
CA ARG A 385 23.00 8.47 -10.17
C ARG A 385 24.16 8.95 -11.01
N ARG A 386 24.55 8.15 -12.00
CA ARG A 386 25.47 8.57 -13.06
C ARG A 386 24.66 9.00 -14.28
N GLN A 387 24.85 10.24 -14.74
CA GLN A 387 24.20 10.79 -15.93
C GLN A 387 25.25 11.05 -17.00
N ARG A 388 25.07 10.48 -18.18
CA ARG A 388 25.91 10.79 -19.34
C ARG A 388 25.43 12.11 -19.95
N VAL A 389 26.35 13.02 -20.19
CA VAL A 389 26.09 14.34 -20.74
C VAL A 389 26.58 14.38 -22.18
N TYR A 390 25.68 14.78 -23.09
CA TYR A 390 25.95 14.92 -24.50
C TYR A 390 25.81 16.39 -24.91
N GLY A 391 26.70 16.88 -25.78
CA GLY A 391 26.69 18.27 -26.16
C GLY A 391 27.29 18.49 -27.59
N THR A 392 27.03 19.67 -28.12
CA THR A 392 27.59 20.14 -29.41
C THR A 392 27.98 21.61 -29.33
N SER A 393 28.99 22.03 -30.07
CA SER A 393 29.38 23.43 -30.24
C SER A 393 28.47 24.19 -31.21
N ALA A 394 27.74 23.49 -32.08
CA ALA A 394 26.85 24.05 -33.08
C ALA A 394 25.70 24.91 -32.48
N CYS A 395 25.40 24.76 -31.18
CA CYS A 395 24.41 25.59 -30.51
C CYS A 395 24.71 27.08 -30.45
N ARG A 396 25.95 27.53 -30.74
CA ARG A 396 26.31 28.95 -30.71
C ARG A 396 25.58 29.77 -31.79
N GLY A 397 25.46 29.21 -33.01
CA GLY A 397 24.80 29.86 -34.15
C GLY A 397 23.43 29.26 -34.50
N CYS A 398 22.83 28.44 -33.62
CA CYS A 398 21.61 27.71 -33.93
C CYS A 398 20.38 28.64 -33.99
N VAL A 399 19.65 28.64 -35.09
CA VAL A 399 18.41 29.41 -35.27
C VAL A 399 17.29 28.99 -34.34
N LEU A 400 17.29 27.72 -33.86
CA LEU A 400 16.32 27.19 -32.93
C LEU A 400 16.72 27.38 -31.44
N LYS A 401 17.78 28.17 -31.17
CA LYS A 401 18.34 28.36 -29.84
C LYS A 401 17.34 28.88 -28.83
N ALA A 402 16.52 29.84 -29.17
CA ALA A 402 15.50 30.42 -28.30
C ALA A 402 14.49 29.39 -27.81
N ARG A 403 14.09 28.46 -28.64
CA ARG A 403 13.21 27.33 -28.31
C ARG A 403 13.92 26.20 -27.54
N CYS A 404 15.22 26.05 -27.77
CA CYS A 404 16.03 24.99 -27.20
C CYS A 404 16.66 25.38 -25.86
N GLN A 405 17.17 26.60 -25.71
CA GLN A 405 17.89 27.12 -24.55
C GLN A 405 17.44 28.54 -24.21
N PRO A 406 16.35 28.71 -23.46
CA PRO A 406 15.78 30.03 -23.18
C PRO A 406 16.63 30.91 -22.26
N LYS A 407 17.64 30.36 -21.55
CA LYS A 407 18.54 31.11 -20.67
C LYS A 407 19.78 31.56 -21.49
N ALA A 408 19.98 32.84 -21.64
CA ALA A 408 21.02 33.43 -22.47
C ALA A 408 22.46 33.03 -22.11
N HIS A 409 22.70 32.66 -20.87
CA HIS A 409 24.02 32.23 -20.36
C HIS A 409 24.38 30.76 -20.67
N LEU A 410 23.43 29.95 -21.15
CA LEU A 410 23.72 28.56 -21.54
C LEU A 410 24.20 28.50 -22.97
N LEU A 411 25.48 28.29 -23.17
CA LEU A 411 26.11 28.21 -24.48
C LEU A 411 25.96 26.83 -25.16
N ARG A 412 25.45 25.82 -24.41
CA ARG A 412 25.34 24.44 -24.92
C ARG A 412 24.06 23.79 -24.40
N ARG A 413 23.37 23.03 -25.24
CA ARG A 413 22.32 22.11 -24.82
C ARG A 413 22.96 20.82 -24.37
N THR A 414 22.60 20.35 -23.19
CA THR A 414 23.02 19.06 -22.66
C THR A 414 21.83 18.10 -22.58
N CYS A 415 21.91 16.97 -23.24
CA CYS A 415 20.99 15.85 -23.07
C CYS A 415 21.62 14.88 -22.07
N TYR A 416 20.83 14.41 -21.13
CA TYR A 416 21.27 13.45 -20.12
C TYR A 416 20.82 12.07 -20.55
N GLY A 417 21.76 11.20 -20.94
CA GLY A 417 21.53 9.77 -21.13
C GLY A 417 21.47 9.04 -19.80
N ALA A 418 20.64 8.04 -19.69
CA ALA A 418 20.65 7.14 -18.57
C ALA A 418 21.81 6.12 -18.69
N SER A 419 22.09 5.40 -17.61
CA SER A 419 23.05 4.28 -17.62
C SER A 419 22.64 3.21 -18.64
N SER A 420 23.56 2.28 -18.97
CA SER A 420 23.37 1.25 -20.01
C SER A 420 22.06 0.46 -19.90
N ALA A 421 21.53 0.26 -18.70
CA ALA A 421 20.24 -0.38 -18.46
C ALA A 421 19.04 0.41 -19.05
N MET A 422 19.11 1.75 -19.05
CA MET A 422 18.05 2.62 -19.59
C MET A 422 18.07 2.74 -21.11
N LYS A 423 19.15 2.27 -21.78
CA LYS A 423 19.28 2.33 -23.23
C LYS A 423 18.31 1.40 -23.97
N ARG A 424 17.86 0.32 -23.32
CA ARG A 424 17.00 -0.71 -23.93
C ARG A 424 15.53 -0.61 -23.54
N SER A 425 15.20 -0.05 -22.36
CA SER A 425 13.84 -0.05 -21.81
C SER A 425 12.94 1.09 -22.27
N ILE A 426 13.44 2.06 -23.07
CA ILE A 426 12.69 3.28 -23.39
C ILE A 426 11.60 3.05 -24.45
N TRP A 427 11.64 1.97 -25.24
CA TRP A 427 10.53 1.57 -26.14
C TRP A 427 10.67 0.09 -26.50
N PRO A 428 9.70 -0.76 -26.18
CA PRO A 428 9.56 -2.00 -26.93
C PRO A 428 9.20 -1.62 -28.37
N LYS A 429 10.03 -2.04 -29.31
CA LYS A 429 9.84 -1.84 -30.77
C LYS A 429 8.56 -2.46 -31.34
N ARG A 430 7.63 -2.92 -30.51
CA ARG A 430 6.37 -3.51 -30.92
C ARG A 430 5.19 -2.93 -30.13
N CYS A 431 4.80 -1.70 -30.49
CA CYS A 431 3.40 -1.32 -30.37
C CYS A 431 2.70 -1.85 -31.63
N THR A 432 2.38 -3.15 -31.67
CA THR A 432 1.49 -3.71 -32.67
C THR A 432 0.09 -3.11 -32.47
N SER A 433 -0.71 -3.05 -33.53
CA SER A 433 -2.09 -2.52 -33.53
C SER A 433 -2.98 -3.07 -32.40
N ALA A 434 -2.69 -4.24 -31.87
CA ALA A 434 -3.36 -4.86 -30.72
C ALA A 434 -3.13 -4.11 -29.39
N SER A 435 -1.96 -3.48 -29.18
CA SER A 435 -1.70 -2.70 -27.95
C SER A 435 -2.39 -1.33 -27.96
N ARG A 436 -2.73 -0.77 -29.13
CA ARG A 436 -3.54 0.45 -29.23
C ARG A 436 -5.01 0.21 -28.84
N ALA A 437 -5.57 -0.93 -29.21
CA ALA A 437 -6.94 -1.31 -28.85
C ALA A 437 -7.07 -1.59 -27.34
N LYS A 438 -6.02 -2.11 -26.67
CA LYS A 438 -6.01 -2.31 -25.21
C LYS A 438 -5.93 -0.99 -24.43
N ARG A 439 -5.29 0.07 -24.95
CA ARG A 439 -5.23 1.39 -24.30
C ARG A 439 -6.59 2.13 -24.29
N ALA A 440 -7.44 1.92 -25.29
CA ALA A 440 -8.75 2.58 -25.38
C ALA A 440 -9.82 2.02 -24.42
N ARG A 441 -9.54 0.90 -23.75
CA ARG A 441 -10.49 0.30 -22.78
C ARG A 441 -10.23 0.68 -21.31
N PHE A 442 -9.15 1.43 -21.02
CA PHE A 442 -8.77 1.87 -19.67
C PHE A 442 -8.65 3.40 -19.54
N ALA A 443 -9.17 4.17 -20.50
CA ALA A 443 -9.33 5.63 -20.40
C ALA A 443 -10.75 5.99 -19.99
#